data_644e9a09320d65b47fb12fa2ff987036
#
_entry.id   644e9a09320d65b47fb12fa2ff987036
#
_cell.length_a   1.000
_cell.length_b   1.000
_cell.length_c   1.000
_cell.angle_alpha   90.00
_cell.angle_beta   90.00
_cell.angle_gamma   90.00
#
_symmetry.space_group_name_H-M   'P 1'
#
loop_
_entity.id
_entity.type
_entity.pdbx_description
1 polymer ?
#
loop_
_entity_poly.entity_id
_entity_poly.type
_entity_poly.pdbx_seq_one_letter_code
_entity_poly.pdbx_strand_id
1 'polypeptide(L)'
;MILRIILYVLAAVSIWYSFMIYSVHSGSSFFVVWAVIGVFLALTGIALKTGLFKKLPVWLNVSLAAVVVAALIVIVVLLFIIVSYSEEKPEKGLDYLIVLGTQVKPDGPSRVLKYRLDRAEKYLKENHSTICIVSGGRGTNELQSEASAMKQYLVEAGIDPERIIMEDRSATTDENIMYSKSFLPENASIGLVTNDFHMYRGVYLCKKHGLYNVYPIPADSDPFYKPNNYLREVLAFIKDSLF
;
A
#
# COMPACT_ATOMS: atom_id res chain seq x y z
N MET A 1 15.99 -27.17 20.69
CA MET A 1 15.00 -26.65 21.64
C MET A 1 14.66 -25.19 21.35
N ILE A 2 15.61 -24.28 21.30
CA ILE A 2 15.44 -22.85 21.10
C ILE A 2 14.62 -22.51 19.83
N LEU A 3 14.99 -23.06 18.67
CA LEU A 3 14.29 -22.80 17.39
C LEU A 3 12.77 -23.10 17.49
N ARG A 4 12.38 -24.19 18.16
CA ARG A 4 10.96 -24.55 18.34
C ARG A 4 10.22 -23.53 19.20
N ILE A 5 10.86 -23.03 20.26
CA ILE A 5 10.28 -21.99 21.12
C ILE A 5 10.06 -20.72 20.30
N ILE A 6 11.05 -20.30 19.50
CA ILE A 6 10.95 -19.13 18.61
C ILE A 6 9.77 -19.30 17.64
N LEU A 7 9.64 -20.46 16.99
CA LEU A 7 8.54 -20.74 16.06
C LEU A 7 7.16 -20.65 16.74
N TYR A 8 7.00 -21.18 17.96
CA TYR A 8 5.73 -21.09 18.67
C TYR A 8 5.42 -19.67 19.14
N VAL A 9 6.42 -18.90 19.57
CA VAL A 9 6.23 -17.49 19.93
C VAL A 9 5.81 -16.67 18.69
N LEU A 10 6.51 -16.83 17.58
CA LEU A 10 6.16 -16.15 16.33
C LEU A 10 4.78 -16.57 15.81
N ALA A 11 4.40 -17.86 15.96
CA ALA A 11 3.07 -18.33 15.61
C ALA A 11 1.99 -17.65 16.47
N ALA A 12 2.18 -17.58 17.78
CA ALA A 12 1.26 -16.92 18.70
C ALA A 12 1.12 -15.41 18.40
N VAL A 13 2.23 -14.71 18.14
CA VAL A 13 2.23 -13.30 17.78
C VAL A 13 1.51 -13.08 16.44
N SER A 14 1.74 -13.94 15.44
CA SER A 14 1.09 -13.83 14.13
C SER A 14 -0.42 -14.05 14.22
N ILE A 15 -0.88 -15.04 14.98
CA ILE A 15 -2.31 -15.30 15.20
C ILE A 15 -2.96 -14.16 15.99
N TRP A 16 -2.29 -13.66 17.03
CA TRP A 16 -2.75 -12.52 17.81
C TRP A 16 -2.89 -11.26 16.92
N TYR A 17 -1.87 -10.97 16.09
CA TYR A 17 -1.91 -9.85 15.17
C TYR A 17 -3.03 -9.99 14.12
N SER A 18 -3.24 -11.21 13.60
CA SER A 18 -4.38 -11.52 12.74
C SER A 18 -5.72 -11.15 13.39
N PHE A 19 -5.90 -11.56 14.65
CA PHE A 19 -7.12 -11.24 15.40
C PHE A 19 -7.28 -9.73 15.62
N MET A 20 -6.20 -9.02 15.92
CA MET A 20 -6.22 -7.55 16.08
C MET A 20 -6.60 -6.84 14.78
N ILE A 21 -6.07 -7.26 13.62
CA ILE A 21 -6.46 -6.70 12.31
C ILE A 21 -7.94 -6.99 12.01
N TYR A 22 -8.42 -8.20 12.31
CA TYR A 22 -9.82 -8.58 12.12
C TYR A 22 -10.77 -7.71 12.95
N SER A 23 -10.45 -7.47 14.22
CA SER A 23 -11.30 -6.75 15.17
C SER A 23 -11.57 -5.29 14.80
N VAL A 24 -10.70 -4.68 13.97
CA VAL A 24 -10.85 -3.28 13.53
C VAL A 24 -11.80 -3.14 12.33
N HIS A 25 -12.27 -4.24 11.76
CA HIS A 25 -13.21 -4.24 10.62
C HIS A 25 -12.73 -3.33 9.47
N SER A 26 -11.46 -3.46 9.09
CA SER A 26 -10.83 -2.63 8.03
C SER A 26 -11.38 -2.88 6.61
N GLY A 27 -12.36 -3.78 6.47
CA GLY A 27 -12.89 -4.20 5.16
C GLY A 27 -11.94 -5.12 4.35
N SER A 28 -10.72 -5.35 4.84
CA SER A 28 -9.73 -6.21 4.19
C SER A 28 -9.70 -7.59 4.83
N SER A 29 -9.79 -8.64 4.03
CA SER A 29 -9.60 -10.03 4.48
C SER A 29 -8.12 -10.43 4.63
N PHE A 30 -7.19 -9.49 4.50
CA PHE A 30 -5.75 -9.77 4.56
C PHE A 30 -5.26 -10.29 5.92
N PHE A 31 -6.05 -10.11 7.00
CA PHE A 31 -5.80 -10.75 8.30
C PHE A 31 -5.64 -12.26 8.22
N VAL A 32 -6.29 -12.92 7.24
CA VAL A 32 -6.17 -14.37 7.00
C VAL A 32 -4.73 -14.78 6.70
N VAL A 33 -3.95 -13.94 6.00
CA VAL A 33 -2.54 -14.21 5.69
C VAL A 33 -1.73 -14.38 6.98
N TRP A 34 -1.97 -13.53 7.98
CA TRP A 34 -1.31 -13.62 9.28
C TRP A 34 -1.72 -14.89 10.05
N ALA A 35 -2.98 -15.29 9.97
CA ALA A 35 -3.46 -16.55 10.54
C ALA A 35 -2.75 -17.75 9.88
N VAL A 36 -2.67 -17.77 8.54
CA VAL A 36 -1.99 -18.81 7.77
C VAL A 36 -0.51 -18.89 8.13
N ILE A 37 0.19 -17.76 8.23
CA ILE A 37 1.59 -17.70 8.67
C ILE A 37 1.72 -18.30 10.08
N GLY A 38 0.85 -17.93 11.00
CA GLY A 38 0.88 -18.45 12.37
C GLY A 38 0.67 -19.96 12.44
N VAL A 39 -0.32 -20.50 11.72
CA VAL A 39 -0.57 -21.92 11.61
C VAL A 39 0.63 -22.67 11.00
N PHE A 40 1.20 -22.12 9.91
CA PHE A 40 2.38 -22.71 9.26
C PHE A 40 3.58 -22.79 10.21
N LEU A 41 3.86 -21.72 10.96
CA LEU A 41 4.95 -21.69 11.94
C LEU A 41 4.71 -22.72 13.09
N ALA A 42 3.48 -22.85 13.59
CA ALA A 42 3.12 -23.82 14.60
C ALA A 42 3.31 -25.25 14.10
N LEU A 43 2.82 -25.58 12.91
CA LEU A 43 2.98 -26.88 12.28
C LEU A 43 4.45 -27.24 12.03
N THR A 44 5.26 -26.27 11.61
CA THR A 44 6.71 -26.45 11.45
C THR A 44 7.37 -26.77 12.79
N GLY A 45 6.98 -26.08 13.87
CA GLY A 45 7.45 -26.38 15.23
C GLY A 45 7.09 -27.79 15.70
N ILE A 46 5.86 -28.26 15.38
CA ILE A 46 5.41 -29.64 15.66
C ILE A 46 6.21 -30.65 14.83
N ALA A 47 6.42 -30.38 13.52
CA ALA A 47 7.18 -31.28 12.65
C ALA A 47 8.64 -31.44 13.12
N LEU A 48 9.25 -30.35 13.62
CA LEU A 48 10.58 -30.41 14.25
C LEU A 48 10.56 -31.21 15.57
N LYS A 49 9.48 -31.10 16.35
CA LYS A 49 9.34 -31.85 17.61
C LYS A 49 9.18 -33.37 17.36
N THR A 50 8.38 -33.76 16.39
CA THR A 50 8.10 -35.16 16.04
C THR A 50 9.19 -35.81 15.21
N GLY A 51 10.20 -35.05 14.78
CA GLY A 51 11.28 -35.54 13.93
C GLY A 51 10.84 -35.87 12.49
N LEU A 52 9.74 -35.27 12.02
CA LEU A 52 9.22 -35.52 10.67
C LEU A 52 10.29 -35.28 9.60
N PHE A 53 11.04 -34.15 9.71
CA PHE A 53 12.11 -33.84 8.77
C PHE A 53 13.25 -34.88 8.74
N LYS A 54 13.46 -35.63 9.84
CA LYS A 54 14.45 -36.72 9.88
C LYS A 54 14.02 -37.95 9.07
N LYS A 55 12.71 -38.07 8.79
CA LYS A 55 12.14 -39.17 7.98
C LYS A 55 12.14 -38.86 6.49
N LEU A 56 12.34 -37.60 6.13
CA LEU A 56 12.39 -37.15 4.72
C LEU A 56 13.80 -37.32 4.16
N PRO A 57 13.95 -37.61 2.84
CA PRO A 57 15.23 -37.61 2.17
C PRO A 57 15.96 -36.27 2.32
N VAL A 58 17.27 -36.30 2.41
CA VAL A 58 18.10 -35.09 2.58
C VAL A 58 17.86 -34.07 1.47
N TRP A 59 17.80 -34.54 0.22
CA TRP A 59 17.55 -33.67 -0.93
C TRP A 59 16.23 -32.90 -0.82
N LEU A 60 15.16 -33.53 -0.29
CA LEU A 60 13.87 -32.87 -0.11
C LEU A 60 13.92 -31.80 0.98
N ASN A 61 14.60 -32.07 2.10
CA ASN A 61 14.82 -31.07 3.16
C ASN A 61 15.61 -29.87 2.64
N VAL A 62 16.67 -30.11 1.86
CA VAL A 62 17.49 -29.04 1.27
C VAL A 62 16.66 -28.24 0.27
N SER A 63 15.88 -28.89 -0.60
CA SER A 63 15.01 -28.19 -1.55
C SER A 63 13.95 -27.33 -0.86
N LEU A 64 13.28 -27.87 0.17
CA LEU A 64 12.30 -27.09 0.96
C LEU A 64 12.95 -25.88 1.64
N ALA A 65 14.12 -26.08 2.25
CA ALA A 65 14.86 -24.98 2.86
C ALA A 65 15.28 -23.93 1.82
N ALA A 66 15.78 -24.35 0.66
CA ALA A 66 16.16 -23.44 -0.42
C ALA A 66 14.98 -22.61 -0.93
N VAL A 67 13.80 -23.22 -1.12
CA VAL A 67 12.58 -22.50 -1.53
C VAL A 67 12.17 -21.46 -0.48
N VAL A 68 12.18 -21.82 0.81
CA VAL A 68 11.84 -20.88 1.89
C VAL A 68 12.84 -19.73 1.94
N VAL A 69 14.14 -20.01 1.84
CA VAL A 69 15.19 -18.98 1.84
C VAL A 69 15.03 -18.05 0.63
N ALA A 70 14.80 -18.60 -0.56
CA ALA A 70 14.58 -17.79 -1.77
C ALA A 70 13.34 -16.88 -1.63
N ALA A 71 12.22 -17.41 -1.12
CA ALA A 71 11.02 -16.61 -0.87
C ALA A 71 11.27 -15.49 0.14
N LEU A 72 12.00 -15.76 1.23
CA LEU A 72 12.37 -14.75 2.22
C LEU A 72 13.28 -13.67 1.63
N ILE A 73 14.25 -14.04 0.79
CA ILE A 73 15.11 -13.07 0.10
C ILE A 73 14.26 -12.14 -0.78
N VAL A 74 13.34 -12.68 -1.58
CA VAL A 74 12.44 -11.88 -2.44
C VAL A 74 11.61 -10.91 -1.58
N ILE A 75 11.01 -11.40 -0.49
CA ILE A 75 10.22 -10.56 0.42
C ILE A 75 11.09 -9.43 1.01
N VAL A 76 12.28 -9.74 1.50
CA VAL A 76 13.19 -8.75 2.10
C VAL A 76 13.64 -7.70 1.08
N VAL A 77 13.99 -8.12 -0.13
CA VAL A 77 14.38 -7.20 -1.22
C VAL A 77 13.22 -6.28 -1.58
N LEU A 78 12.02 -6.82 -1.76
CA LEU A 78 10.84 -6.01 -2.07
C LEU A 78 10.48 -5.05 -0.92
N LEU A 79 10.53 -5.51 0.32
CA LEU A 79 10.34 -4.65 1.50
C LEU A 79 11.35 -3.50 1.52
N PHE A 80 12.63 -3.79 1.27
CA PHE A 80 13.65 -2.75 1.20
C PHE A 80 13.34 -1.70 0.12
N ILE A 81 12.95 -2.15 -1.08
CA ILE A 81 12.56 -1.24 -2.17
C ILE A 81 11.33 -0.41 -1.76
N ILE A 82 10.27 -1.02 -1.22
CA ILE A 82 9.05 -0.32 -0.83
C ILE A 82 9.36 0.74 0.24
N VAL A 83 10.19 0.38 1.24
CA VAL A 83 10.58 1.30 2.32
C VAL A 83 11.43 2.46 1.78
N SER A 84 12.32 2.23 0.80
CA SER A 84 13.12 3.32 0.23
C SER A 84 12.28 4.42 -0.41
N TYR A 85 11.15 4.05 -1.04
CA TYR A 85 10.19 5.01 -1.61
C TYR A 85 9.33 5.71 -0.56
N SER A 86 9.19 5.15 0.64
CA SER A 86 8.39 5.73 1.72
C SER A 86 9.07 6.91 2.42
N GLU A 87 10.38 7.08 2.25
CA GLU A 87 11.20 8.12 2.90
C GLU A 87 11.59 9.25 1.94
N GLU A 88 11.12 9.22 0.70
CA GLU A 88 11.42 10.24 -0.30
C GLU A 88 10.92 11.63 0.14
N LYS A 89 11.76 12.64 -0.11
CA LYS A 89 11.40 14.03 0.15
C LYS A 89 10.70 14.61 -1.09
N PRO A 90 9.57 15.32 -0.90
CA PRO A 90 8.85 15.91 -2.02
C PRO A 90 9.73 16.93 -2.76
N GLU A 91 9.75 16.83 -4.08
CA GLU A 91 10.26 17.89 -4.95
C GLU A 91 9.31 19.11 -4.88
N LYS A 92 9.84 20.31 -4.98
CA LYS A 92 9.05 21.55 -4.92
C LYS A 92 8.69 22.05 -6.32
N GLY A 93 7.56 22.77 -6.41
CA GLY A 93 7.18 23.47 -7.63
C GLY A 93 6.77 22.55 -8.78
N LEU A 94 6.25 21.35 -8.48
CA LEU A 94 5.73 20.46 -9.51
C LEU A 94 4.48 21.04 -10.17
N ASP A 95 4.30 20.76 -11.46
CA ASP A 95 3.17 21.28 -12.24
C ASP A 95 1.84 20.68 -11.76
N TYR A 96 1.82 19.37 -11.52
CA TYR A 96 0.63 18.64 -11.11
C TYR A 96 0.88 17.78 -9.89
N LEU A 97 -0.20 17.58 -9.12
CA LEU A 97 -0.26 16.64 -8.01
C LEU A 97 -1.37 15.64 -8.30
N ILE A 98 -1.08 14.34 -8.31
CA ILE A 98 -2.09 13.27 -8.34
C ILE A 98 -2.25 12.74 -6.93
N VAL A 99 -3.47 12.83 -6.39
CA VAL A 99 -3.83 12.25 -5.09
C VAL A 99 -4.67 11.00 -5.35
N LEU A 100 -4.12 9.84 -5.00
CA LEU A 100 -4.84 8.57 -5.17
C LEU A 100 -5.89 8.42 -4.08
N GLY A 101 -7.10 8.12 -4.48
CA GLY A 101 -8.22 7.84 -3.60
C GLY A 101 -8.08 6.51 -2.85
N THR A 102 -8.88 6.35 -1.85
CA THR A 102 -9.16 5.12 -1.12
C THR A 102 -10.48 5.32 -0.38
N GLN A 103 -10.98 4.31 0.29
CA GLN A 103 -12.30 4.23 0.89
C GLN A 103 -12.82 5.54 1.54
N VAL A 104 -14.04 5.92 1.18
CA VAL A 104 -14.84 6.96 1.84
C VAL A 104 -15.90 6.28 2.72
N LYS A 105 -16.00 6.72 3.96
CA LYS A 105 -17.01 6.25 4.92
C LYS A 105 -18.23 7.18 4.91
N PRO A 106 -19.38 6.77 5.49
CA PRO A 106 -20.56 7.64 5.59
C PRO A 106 -20.30 8.96 6.34
N ASP A 107 -19.33 8.96 7.25
CA ASP A 107 -18.90 10.12 8.04
C ASP A 107 -17.72 10.90 7.41
N GLY A 108 -17.32 10.57 6.18
CA GLY A 108 -16.27 11.26 5.42
C GLY A 108 -15.08 10.40 5.04
N PRO A 109 -13.95 11.01 4.64
CA PRO A 109 -12.76 10.29 4.25
C PRO A 109 -12.27 9.33 5.33
N SER A 110 -11.90 8.10 4.96
CA SER A 110 -11.28 7.15 5.88
C SER A 110 -9.99 7.73 6.48
N ARG A 111 -9.53 7.20 7.62
CA ARG A 111 -8.28 7.64 8.23
C ARG A 111 -7.09 7.54 7.26
N VAL A 112 -7.06 6.51 6.44
CA VAL A 112 -6.02 6.30 5.41
C VAL A 112 -6.08 7.40 4.35
N LEU A 113 -7.28 7.77 3.91
CA LEU A 113 -7.49 8.86 2.95
C LEU A 113 -7.14 10.22 3.55
N LYS A 114 -7.48 10.46 4.81
CA LYS A 114 -7.09 11.70 5.52
C LYS A 114 -5.59 11.93 5.51
N TYR A 115 -4.77 10.94 5.80
CA TYR A 115 -3.31 11.08 5.72
C TYR A 115 -2.84 11.57 4.33
N ARG A 116 -3.45 11.06 3.25
CA ARG A 116 -3.13 11.52 1.88
C ARG A 116 -3.56 12.97 1.66
N LEU A 117 -4.77 13.31 2.13
CA LEU A 117 -5.31 14.66 1.99
C LEU A 117 -4.52 15.69 2.78
N ASP A 118 -4.16 15.39 4.03
CA ASP A 118 -3.31 16.25 4.86
C ASP A 118 -1.94 16.49 4.19
N ARG A 119 -1.38 15.44 3.56
CA ARG A 119 -0.13 15.54 2.83
C ARG A 119 -0.26 16.39 1.57
N ALA A 120 -1.35 16.22 0.81
CA ALA A 120 -1.66 17.00 -0.38
C ALA A 120 -1.93 18.47 -0.02
N GLU A 121 -2.74 18.73 1.02
CA GLU A 121 -3.01 20.07 1.53
C GLU A 121 -1.72 20.82 1.85
N LYS A 122 -0.83 20.19 2.65
CA LYS A 122 0.45 20.80 3.00
C LYS A 122 1.26 21.14 1.77
N TYR A 123 1.35 20.23 0.79
CA TYR A 123 2.09 20.46 -0.44
C TYR A 123 1.50 21.61 -1.25
N LEU A 124 0.17 21.63 -1.43
CA LEU A 124 -0.54 22.66 -2.23
C LEU A 124 -0.50 24.05 -1.60
N LYS A 125 -0.43 24.15 -0.27
CA LYS A 125 -0.22 25.42 0.44
C LYS A 125 1.20 25.97 0.31
N GLU A 126 2.18 25.09 0.14
CA GLU A 126 3.58 25.49 -0.09
C GLU A 126 3.87 25.74 -1.59
N ASN A 127 3.02 25.24 -2.52
CA ASN A 127 3.22 25.30 -3.97
C ASN A 127 1.92 25.78 -4.66
N HIS A 128 1.74 27.11 -4.69
CA HIS A 128 0.49 27.74 -5.12
C HIS A 128 0.15 27.57 -6.61
N SER A 129 1.13 27.30 -7.47
CA SER A 129 0.94 27.07 -8.91
C SER A 129 0.56 25.64 -9.27
N THR A 130 0.77 24.68 -8.37
CA THR A 130 0.49 23.27 -8.61
C THR A 130 -1.00 23.00 -8.74
N ILE A 131 -1.40 22.32 -9.83
CA ILE A 131 -2.78 21.82 -10.04
C ILE A 131 -2.91 20.44 -9.41
N CYS A 132 -4.02 20.20 -8.71
CA CYS A 132 -4.28 18.95 -8.03
C CYS A 132 -5.31 18.11 -8.80
N ILE A 133 -4.97 16.88 -9.15
CA ILE A 133 -5.90 15.88 -9.66
C ILE A 133 -6.21 14.94 -8.50
N VAL A 134 -7.46 14.92 -8.04
CA VAL A 134 -7.95 13.95 -7.07
C VAL A 134 -8.62 12.81 -7.83
N SER A 135 -8.11 11.60 -7.69
CA SER A 135 -8.52 10.46 -8.51
C SER A 135 -9.04 9.30 -7.66
N GLY A 136 -10.29 8.94 -7.91
CA GLY A 136 -10.98 7.83 -7.26
C GLY A 136 -12.49 7.86 -7.52
N GLY A 137 -13.00 6.79 -8.11
CA GLY A 137 -14.43 6.62 -8.38
C GLY A 137 -15.24 6.31 -7.13
N ARG A 138 -16.47 5.85 -7.33
CA ARG A 138 -17.38 5.50 -6.24
C ARG A 138 -17.35 3.99 -5.96
N GLY A 139 -16.90 3.62 -4.77
CA GLY A 139 -16.98 2.25 -4.28
C GLY A 139 -18.43 1.77 -4.09
N THR A 140 -18.64 0.45 -4.10
CA THR A 140 -19.98 -0.17 -4.03
C THR A 140 -20.78 0.23 -2.79
N ASN A 141 -20.13 0.57 -1.69
CA ASN A 141 -20.76 0.93 -0.41
C ASN A 141 -20.55 2.41 -0.05
N GLU A 142 -20.23 3.25 -1.04
CA GLU A 142 -19.95 4.66 -0.83
C GLU A 142 -21.12 5.52 -1.33
N LEU A 143 -21.39 6.62 -0.63
CA LEU A 143 -22.48 7.56 -0.99
C LEU A 143 -22.06 8.50 -2.12
N GLN A 144 -20.76 8.78 -2.26
CA GLN A 144 -20.17 9.67 -3.26
C GLN A 144 -18.86 9.06 -3.78
N SER A 145 -18.30 9.63 -4.86
CA SER A 145 -16.98 9.23 -5.34
C SER A 145 -15.87 9.66 -4.37
N GLU A 146 -14.77 8.90 -4.34
CA GLU A 146 -13.59 9.26 -3.55
C GLU A 146 -13.06 10.64 -3.98
N ALA A 147 -13.05 10.93 -5.29
CA ALA A 147 -12.64 12.22 -5.84
C ALA A 147 -13.52 13.39 -5.32
N SER A 148 -14.84 13.19 -5.22
CA SER A 148 -15.75 14.20 -4.67
C SER A 148 -15.44 14.50 -3.20
N ALA A 149 -15.27 13.45 -2.39
CA ALA A 149 -14.92 13.61 -0.97
C ALA A 149 -13.54 14.28 -0.78
N MET A 150 -12.57 13.94 -1.63
CA MET A 150 -11.23 14.54 -1.61
C MET A 150 -11.27 16.01 -1.99
N LYS A 151 -12.01 16.38 -3.05
CA LYS A 151 -12.17 17.79 -3.46
C LYS A 151 -12.81 18.61 -2.35
N GLN A 152 -13.90 18.10 -1.78
CA GLN A 152 -14.59 18.78 -0.66
C GLN A 152 -13.61 19.03 0.49
N TYR A 153 -12.86 18.03 0.91
CA TYR A 153 -11.88 18.16 2.00
C TYR A 153 -10.83 19.23 1.72
N LEU A 154 -10.23 19.24 0.52
CA LEU A 154 -9.20 20.21 0.16
C LEU A 154 -9.76 21.64 0.05
N VAL A 155 -10.98 21.80 -0.46
CA VAL A 155 -11.66 23.11 -0.51
C VAL A 155 -11.96 23.63 0.90
N GLU A 156 -12.47 22.78 1.79
CA GLU A 156 -12.66 23.12 3.20
C GLU A 156 -11.36 23.49 3.91
N ALA A 157 -10.23 22.88 3.50
CA ALA A 157 -8.88 23.23 3.96
C ALA A 157 -8.31 24.52 3.36
N GLY A 158 -9.06 25.20 2.47
CA GLY A 158 -8.69 26.50 1.86
C GLY A 158 -7.90 26.39 0.57
N ILE A 159 -7.92 25.26 -0.13
CA ILE A 159 -7.37 25.14 -1.48
C ILE A 159 -8.41 25.64 -2.49
N ASP A 160 -7.98 26.49 -3.41
CA ASP A 160 -8.84 27.01 -4.47
C ASP A 160 -9.48 25.88 -5.30
N PRO A 161 -10.82 25.80 -5.40
CA PRO A 161 -11.51 24.78 -6.16
C PRO A 161 -11.15 24.74 -7.64
N GLU A 162 -10.70 25.84 -8.23
CA GLU A 162 -10.24 25.90 -9.62
C GLU A 162 -8.90 25.17 -9.84
N ARG A 163 -8.13 24.99 -8.78
CA ARG A 163 -6.90 24.19 -8.79
C ARG A 163 -7.15 22.69 -8.62
N ILE A 164 -8.40 22.23 -8.46
CA ILE A 164 -8.70 20.84 -8.16
C ILE A 164 -9.54 20.22 -9.29
N ILE A 165 -8.90 19.33 -10.04
CA ILE A 165 -9.53 18.51 -11.09
C ILE A 165 -9.98 17.20 -10.44
N MET A 166 -11.21 16.75 -10.74
CA MET A 166 -11.73 15.44 -10.28
C MET A 166 -11.63 14.41 -11.41
N GLU A 167 -11.07 13.26 -11.08
CA GLU A 167 -11.19 12.02 -11.82
C GLU A 167 -12.03 11.07 -10.95
N ASP A 168 -13.27 10.77 -11.31
CA ASP A 168 -14.26 10.09 -10.48
C ASP A 168 -14.81 8.77 -11.10
N ARG A 169 -14.14 8.23 -12.13
CA ARG A 169 -14.59 7.05 -12.87
C ARG A 169 -13.81 5.78 -12.56
N SER A 170 -12.60 5.93 -12.04
CA SER A 170 -11.70 4.82 -11.76
C SER A 170 -12.22 3.91 -10.64
N ALA A 171 -12.00 2.61 -10.80
CA ALA A 171 -12.32 1.58 -9.80
C ALA A 171 -11.08 0.87 -9.24
N THR A 172 -9.92 1.10 -9.85
CA THR A 172 -8.64 0.48 -9.48
C THR A 172 -7.52 1.52 -9.47
N THR A 173 -6.40 1.23 -8.80
CA THR A 173 -5.23 2.12 -8.80
C THR A 173 -4.64 2.29 -10.21
N ASP A 174 -4.68 1.24 -11.03
CA ASP A 174 -4.24 1.29 -12.43
C ASP A 174 -5.09 2.28 -13.23
N GLU A 175 -6.42 2.22 -13.07
CA GLU A 175 -7.36 3.15 -13.70
C GLU A 175 -7.22 4.58 -13.16
N ASN A 176 -6.97 4.76 -11.85
CA ASN A 176 -6.72 6.08 -11.29
C ASN A 176 -5.61 6.80 -12.05
N ILE A 177 -4.50 6.10 -12.30
CA ILE A 177 -3.35 6.67 -13.00
C ILE A 177 -3.65 6.83 -14.49
N MET A 178 -4.23 5.82 -15.12
CA MET A 178 -4.57 5.85 -16.55
C MET A 178 -5.53 7.00 -16.89
N TYR A 179 -6.56 7.20 -16.06
CA TYR A 179 -7.54 8.27 -16.31
C TYR A 179 -6.99 9.65 -15.91
N SER A 180 -6.21 9.75 -14.84
CA SER A 180 -5.53 11.00 -14.48
C SER A 180 -4.60 11.50 -15.57
N LYS A 181 -3.96 10.60 -16.31
CA LYS A 181 -3.08 10.95 -17.43
C LYS A 181 -3.78 11.85 -18.48
N SER A 182 -5.08 11.68 -18.70
CA SER A 182 -5.83 12.47 -19.69
C SER A 182 -5.93 13.97 -19.36
N PHE A 183 -5.65 14.35 -18.12
CA PHE A 183 -5.64 15.76 -17.67
C PHE A 183 -4.25 16.37 -17.67
N LEU A 184 -3.21 15.61 -18.00
CA LEU A 184 -1.82 16.06 -17.92
C LEU A 184 -1.29 16.49 -19.28
N PRO A 185 -0.62 17.64 -19.35
CA PRO A 185 0.21 17.98 -20.51
C PRO A 185 1.38 17.01 -20.69
N GLU A 186 1.90 16.91 -21.91
CA GLU A 186 3.14 16.19 -22.16
C GLU A 186 4.30 16.77 -21.32
N ASN A 187 5.11 15.88 -20.75
CA ASN A 187 6.29 16.24 -19.95
C ASN A 187 6.02 17.00 -18.65
N ALA A 188 4.76 17.13 -18.19
CA ALA A 188 4.46 17.73 -16.90
C ALA A 188 5.23 17.02 -15.76
N SER A 189 5.72 17.79 -14.81
CA SER A 189 6.26 17.25 -13.56
C SER A 189 5.13 16.93 -12.60
N ILE A 190 5.11 15.69 -12.09
CA ILE A 190 3.96 15.13 -11.38
C ILE A 190 4.38 14.70 -9.99
N GLY A 191 3.74 15.24 -8.96
CA GLY A 191 3.80 14.68 -7.60
C GLY A 191 2.74 13.59 -7.43
N LEU A 192 3.13 12.41 -6.99
CA LEU A 192 2.19 11.35 -6.65
C LEU A 192 2.00 11.29 -5.15
N VAL A 193 0.78 11.52 -4.67
CA VAL A 193 0.42 11.40 -3.25
C VAL A 193 -0.33 10.08 -3.01
N THR A 194 0.27 9.24 -2.21
CA THR A 194 -0.35 8.03 -1.65
C THR A 194 0.34 7.68 -0.34
N ASN A 195 -0.15 6.68 0.40
CA ASN A 195 0.49 6.30 1.66
C ASN A 195 1.87 5.66 1.41
N ASP A 196 2.74 5.79 2.41
CA ASP A 196 4.12 5.32 2.43
C ASP A 196 4.29 3.89 1.89
N PHE A 197 3.50 2.94 2.38
CA PHE A 197 3.54 1.54 1.95
C PHE A 197 3.15 1.33 0.48
N HIS A 198 2.32 2.21 -0.10
CA HIS A 198 1.78 2.09 -1.47
C HIS A 198 2.60 2.86 -2.51
N MET A 199 3.55 3.68 -2.08
CA MET A 199 4.27 4.63 -2.93
C MET A 199 5.02 3.95 -4.08
N TYR A 200 5.78 2.90 -3.79
CA TYR A 200 6.53 2.17 -4.81
C TYR A 200 5.63 1.64 -5.95
N ARG A 201 4.52 1.00 -5.60
CA ARG A 201 3.56 0.47 -6.58
C ARG A 201 2.86 1.59 -7.35
N GLY A 202 2.52 2.69 -6.70
CA GLY A 202 1.97 3.87 -7.37
C GLY A 202 2.92 4.44 -8.44
N VAL A 203 4.21 4.63 -8.11
CA VAL A 203 5.22 5.09 -9.07
C VAL A 203 5.46 4.07 -10.19
N TYR A 204 5.47 2.78 -9.86
CA TYR A 204 5.58 1.72 -10.86
C TYR A 204 4.43 1.79 -11.89
N LEU A 205 3.19 1.95 -11.44
CA LEU A 205 2.03 2.08 -12.32
C LEU A 205 2.08 3.38 -13.14
N CYS A 206 2.53 4.50 -12.57
CA CYS A 206 2.76 5.72 -13.34
C CYS A 206 3.72 5.48 -14.52
N LYS A 207 4.86 4.83 -14.27
CA LYS A 207 5.83 4.50 -15.31
C LYS A 207 5.28 3.52 -16.35
N LYS A 208 4.48 2.52 -15.92
CA LYS A 208 3.78 1.58 -16.80
C LYS A 208 2.85 2.30 -17.78
N HIS A 209 2.19 3.36 -17.35
CA HIS A 209 1.34 4.21 -18.19
C HIS A 209 2.10 5.33 -18.93
N GLY A 210 3.43 5.34 -18.90
CA GLY A 210 4.26 6.30 -19.64
C GLY A 210 4.40 7.66 -18.95
N LEU A 211 4.08 7.75 -17.66
CA LEU A 211 4.36 8.92 -16.82
C LEU A 211 5.72 8.74 -16.17
N TYR A 212 6.78 9.30 -16.77
CA TYR A 212 8.15 9.10 -16.30
C TYR A 212 8.65 10.20 -15.38
N ASN A 213 8.10 11.42 -15.50
CA ASN A 213 8.48 12.59 -14.69
C ASN A 213 7.65 12.64 -13.39
N VAL A 214 7.71 11.58 -12.60
CA VAL A 214 6.90 11.36 -11.37
C VAL A 214 7.79 11.37 -10.14
N TYR A 215 7.39 12.18 -9.17
CA TYR A 215 8.07 12.39 -7.89
C TYR A 215 7.20 11.88 -6.73
N PRO A 216 7.73 11.00 -5.87
CA PRO A 216 7.00 10.49 -4.72
C PRO A 216 6.70 11.58 -3.69
N ILE A 217 5.47 11.60 -3.19
CA ILE A 217 5.05 12.45 -2.05
C ILE A 217 4.34 11.55 -1.04
N PRO A 218 5.10 10.75 -0.26
CA PRO A 218 4.52 9.78 0.65
C PRO A 218 3.74 10.46 1.78
N ALA A 219 2.52 9.96 1.99
CA ALA A 219 1.70 10.26 3.16
C ALA A 219 1.92 9.21 4.24
N ASP A 220 1.84 9.64 5.50
CA ASP A 220 2.00 8.74 6.64
C ASP A 220 0.95 7.63 6.67
N SER A 221 1.21 6.62 7.47
CA SER A 221 0.28 5.56 7.80
C SER A 221 0.34 5.21 9.29
N ASP A 222 -0.73 4.59 9.79
CA ASP A 222 -0.76 4.16 11.19
C ASP A 222 0.31 3.10 11.45
N PRO A 223 1.23 3.33 12.42
CA PRO A 223 2.33 2.40 12.72
C PRO A 223 1.88 0.98 13.02
N PHE A 224 0.71 0.82 13.66
CA PHE A 224 0.17 -0.51 14.00
C PHE A 224 -0.14 -1.34 12.76
N TYR A 225 -0.61 -0.71 11.67
CA TYR A 225 -0.95 -1.40 10.43
C TYR A 225 0.20 -1.51 9.44
N LYS A 226 1.34 -0.86 9.70
CA LYS A 226 2.49 -0.90 8.78
C LYS A 226 2.91 -2.32 8.39
N PRO A 227 3.13 -3.29 9.31
CA PRO A 227 3.52 -4.65 8.93
C PRO A 227 2.50 -5.31 7.99
N ASN A 228 1.20 -5.14 8.27
CA ASN A 228 0.11 -5.67 7.44
C ASN A 228 0.11 -5.03 6.04
N ASN A 229 0.24 -3.72 5.97
CA ASN A 229 0.18 -2.96 4.73
C ASN A 229 1.40 -3.24 3.85
N TYR A 230 2.61 -3.26 4.42
CA TYR A 230 3.83 -3.56 3.67
C TYR A 230 3.83 -5.00 3.12
N LEU A 231 3.42 -5.99 3.92
CA LEU A 231 3.30 -7.36 3.42
C LEU A 231 2.25 -7.47 2.30
N ARG A 232 1.13 -6.77 2.44
CA ARG A 232 0.09 -6.71 1.40
C ARG A 232 0.64 -6.11 0.10
N GLU A 233 1.41 -5.04 0.17
CA GLU A 233 1.98 -4.40 -1.02
C GLU A 233 3.04 -5.28 -1.69
N VAL A 234 3.86 -6.02 -0.92
CA VAL A 234 4.77 -7.02 -1.50
C VAL A 234 4.00 -8.04 -2.34
N LEU A 235 2.92 -8.61 -1.81
CA LEU A 235 2.12 -9.61 -2.53
C LEU A 235 1.34 -8.99 -3.70
N ALA A 236 0.84 -7.76 -3.56
CA ALA A 236 0.18 -7.03 -4.62
C ALA A 236 1.14 -6.73 -5.78
N PHE A 237 2.36 -6.27 -5.46
CA PHE A 237 3.38 -6.01 -6.47
C PHE A 237 3.80 -7.28 -7.21
N ILE A 238 3.99 -8.41 -6.51
CA ILE A 238 4.29 -9.70 -7.15
C ILE A 238 3.16 -10.07 -8.12
N LYS A 239 1.90 -9.91 -7.72
CA LYS A 239 0.74 -10.15 -8.60
C LYS A 239 0.77 -9.25 -9.83
N ASP A 240 0.91 -7.92 -9.64
CA ASP A 240 0.89 -6.94 -10.74
C ASP A 240 2.10 -7.07 -11.70
N SER A 241 3.17 -7.76 -11.26
CA SER A 241 4.37 -8.02 -12.07
C SER A 241 4.27 -9.31 -12.89
N LEU A 242 3.38 -10.24 -12.50
CA LEU A 242 3.22 -11.54 -13.16
C LEU A 242 2.01 -11.59 -14.11
N PHE A 243 1.04 -10.70 -13.89
CA PHE A 243 -0.23 -10.63 -14.63
C PHE A 243 -0.54 -9.20 -15.08
#